data_bf04038bbd8be97e7a5778dda581c8dd
#
_entry.id   bf04038bbd8be97e7a5778dda581c8dd
#
_cell.length_a   1.000
_cell.length_b   1.000
_cell.length_c   1.000
_cell.angle_alpha   90.00
_cell.angle_beta   90.00
_cell.angle_gamma   90.00
#
_symmetry.space_group_name_H-M   'P 1'
#
loop_
_entity.id
_entity.type
_entity.pdbx_description
1 polymer ?
#
loop_
_entity_poly.entity_id
_entity_poly.type
_entity_poly.pdbx_seq_one_letter_code
_entity_poly.pdbx_strand_id
1 'polypeptide(L)'
;MAHHVETTLRVNATAEKVWATLADFSSIERFSSKVESSPIVGEKSGGLGAKRKCTFYDQSTVLEEIVEYEEGASFRIELTEYSMPLESLRAQMKVTPLDEVSCDVSFSMDYVVKFGPVGWLMGQLMMKPMMRRVTQDVLRGLAFHVVTGNNVGSTLPSSADLAPALA
;
A
#
# COMPACT_ATOMS: atom_id res chain seq x y z
N MET A 1 3.00 -4.21 22.23
CA MET A 1 1.83 -4.95 21.69
C MET A 1 1.57 -4.46 20.26
N ALA A 2 1.50 -5.37 19.31
CA ALA A 2 1.30 -5.07 17.90
C ALA A 2 -0.17 -4.71 17.60
N HIS A 3 -0.37 -3.83 16.65
CA HIS A 3 -1.66 -3.52 16.03
C HIS A 3 -1.68 -4.09 14.62
N HIS A 4 -2.85 -4.51 14.17
CA HIS A 4 -3.08 -4.99 12.82
C HIS A 4 -4.28 -4.27 12.20
N VAL A 5 -4.15 -3.89 10.95
CA VAL A 5 -5.25 -3.44 10.09
C VAL A 5 -5.15 -4.16 8.75
N GLU A 6 -6.27 -4.52 8.17
CA GLU A 6 -6.36 -5.13 6.85
C GLU A 6 -7.60 -4.59 6.13
N THR A 7 -7.46 -4.38 4.85
CA THR A 7 -8.55 -4.04 3.93
C THR A 7 -8.42 -4.92 2.70
N THR A 8 -9.53 -5.48 2.25
CA THR A 8 -9.61 -6.22 0.99
C THR A 8 -10.60 -5.51 0.06
N LEU A 9 -10.22 -5.39 -1.20
CA LEU A 9 -11.03 -4.76 -2.23
C LEU A 9 -11.10 -5.67 -3.45
N ARG A 10 -12.30 -5.84 -4.01
CA ARG A 10 -12.48 -6.54 -5.28
C ARG A 10 -12.27 -5.57 -6.43
N VAL A 11 -11.43 -5.97 -7.39
CA VAL A 11 -10.99 -5.15 -8.52
C VAL A 11 -11.44 -5.80 -9.82
N ASN A 12 -12.02 -5.00 -10.72
CA ASN A 12 -12.41 -5.39 -12.08
C ASN A 12 -11.20 -5.48 -13.02
N ALA A 13 -10.23 -6.30 -12.65
CA ALA A 13 -9.06 -6.60 -13.46
C ALA A 13 -8.51 -7.98 -13.09
N THR A 14 -7.81 -8.62 -14.03
CA THR A 14 -7.17 -9.90 -13.77
C THR A 14 -6.06 -9.77 -12.72
N ALA A 15 -5.79 -10.84 -12.00
CA ALA A 15 -4.72 -10.88 -10.99
C ALA A 15 -3.36 -10.54 -11.62
N GLU A 16 -3.08 -11.00 -12.84
CA GLU A 16 -1.83 -10.71 -13.55
C GLU A 16 -1.67 -9.22 -13.83
N LYS A 17 -2.76 -8.54 -14.24
CA LYS A 17 -2.71 -7.10 -14.54
C LYS A 17 -2.46 -6.28 -13.28
N VAL A 18 -3.10 -6.64 -12.17
CA VAL A 18 -2.87 -6.01 -10.87
C VAL A 18 -1.44 -6.27 -10.41
N TRP A 19 -0.98 -7.52 -10.50
CA TRP A 19 0.36 -7.90 -10.09
C TRP A 19 1.45 -7.18 -10.90
N ALA A 20 1.28 -7.05 -12.21
CA ALA A 20 2.23 -6.32 -13.07
C ALA A 20 2.44 -4.87 -12.61
N THR A 21 1.38 -4.22 -12.09
CA THR A 21 1.48 -2.88 -11.49
C THR A 21 2.23 -2.92 -10.16
N LEU A 22 1.93 -3.89 -9.29
CA LEU A 22 2.55 -4.02 -7.97
C LEU A 22 4.01 -4.47 -8.05
N ALA A 23 4.37 -5.32 -9.01
CA ALA A 23 5.73 -5.80 -9.23
C ALA A 23 6.69 -4.70 -9.71
N ASP A 24 6.18 -3.66 -10.40
CA ASP A 24 6.91 -2.40 -10.56
C ASP A 24 6.91 -1.64 -9.23
N PHE A 25 7.95 -1.88 -8.42
CA PHE A 25 8.00 -1.34 -7.07
C PHE A 25 8.05 0.19 -7.00
N SER A 26 8.43 0.87 -8.09
CA SER A 26 8.36 2.33 -8.20
C SER A 26 6.95 2.87 -8.45
N SER A 27 5.98 2.01 -8.79
CA SER A 27 4.67 2.42 -9.31
C SER A 27 3.72 3.07 -8.28
N ILE A 28 3.99 3.00 -6.97
CA ILE A 28 3.05 3.48 -5.94
C ILE A 28 2.67 4.95 -6.10
N GLU A 29 3.56 5.79 -6.61
CA GLU A 29 3.26 7.21 -6.89
C GLU A 29 2.16 7.40 -7.94
N ARG A 30 1.88 6.37 -8.76
CA ARG A 30 0.85 6.42 -9.80
C ARG A 30 -0.55 6.16 -9.24
N PHE A 31 -0.65 5.41 -8.13
CA PHE A 31 -1.93 5.00 -7.58
C PHE A 31 -2.17 5.41 -6.12
N SER A 32 -1.19 5.92 -5.40
CA SER A 32 -1.39 6.44 -4.04
C SER A 32 -1.60 7.96 -4.06
N SER A 33 -2.72 8.42 -3.51
CA SER A 33 -2.99 9.85 -3.38
C SER A 33 -2.14 10.56 -2.30
N LYS A 34 -1.29 9.82 -1.60
CA LYS A 34 -0.40 10.38 -0.55
C LYS A 34 1.04 10.50 -1.01
N VAL A 35 1.48 9.65 -1.93
CA VAL A 35 2.86 9.59 -2.38
C VAL A 35 3.07 10.48 -3.59
N GLU A 36 3.96 11.46 -3.45
CA GLU A 36 4.37 12.38 -4.50
C GLU A 36 5.42 11.75 -5.42
N SER A 37 6.38 11.01 -4.84
CA SER A 37 7.42 10.31 -5.59
C SER A 37 7.92 9.07 -4.85
N SER A 38 8.37 8.07 -5.59
CA SER A 38 8.82 6.77 -5.06
C SER A 38 10.01 6.18 -5.81
N PRO A 39 11.13 6.90 -5.97
CA PRO A 39 12.29 6.40 -6.67
C PRO A 39 12.89 5.17 -5.99
N ILE A 40 13.38 4.25 -6.82
CA ILE A 40 14.14 3.07 -6.38
C ILE A 40 15.48 3.53 -5.78
N VAL A 41 15.85 2.88 -4.67
CA VAL A 41 17.13 3.08 -3.98
C VAL A 41 17.96 1.81 -4.13
N GLY A 42 19.13 1.92 -4.75
CA GLY A 42 20.01 0.77 -5.02
C GLY A 42 19.78 0.17 -6.39
N GLU A 43 20.24 -1.08 -6.56
CA GLU A 43 20.31 -1.73 -7.88
C GLU A 43 19.06 -2.52 -8.29
N LYS A 44 18.24 -2.92 -7.30
CA LYS A 44 17.05 -3.76 -7.52
C LYS A 44 15.80 -2.89 -7.72
N SER A 45 15.17 -3.03 -8.87
CA SER A 45 13.92 -2.33 -9.21
C SER A 45 12.65 -3.05 -8.73
N GLY A 46 12.74 -4.32 -8.31
CA GLY A 46 11.62 -5.12 -7.82
C GLY A 46 12.08 -6.44 -7.21
N GLY A 47 11.14 -7.20 -6.65
CA GLY A 47 11.41 -8.47 -5.99
C GLY A 47 12.09 -8.32 -4.62
N LEU A 48 12.47 -9.46 -4.04
CA LEU A 48 13.07 -9.51 -2.70
C LEU A 48 14.31 -8.61 -2.57
N GLY A 49 14.32 -7.74 -1.57
CA GLY A 49 15.42 -6.81 -1.26
C GLY A 49 15.38 -5.52 -2.09
N ALA A 50 14.38 -5.31 -2.95
CA ALA A 50 14.18 -4.02 -3.62
C ALA A 50 13.80 -2.95 -2.59
N LYS A 51 14.33 -1.73 -2.79
CA LYS A 51 14.09 -0.59 -1.91
C LYS A 51 13.59 0.60 -2.71
N ARG A 52 12.66 1.35 -2.11
CA ARG A 52 12.24 2.67 -2.63
C ARG A 52 12.18 3.68 -1.50
N LYS A 53 12.39 4.94 -1.83
CA LYS A 53 12.18 6.05 -0.90
C LYS A 53 10.94 6.83 -1.32
N CYS A 54 9.87 6.68 -0.56
CA CYS A 54 8.65 7.43 -0.80
C CYS A 54 8.76 8.81 -0.16
N THR A 55 8.40 9.84 -0.92
CA THR A 55 8.16 11.20 -0.44
C THR A 55 6.67 11.46 -0.55
N PHE A 56 6.07 11.88 0.55
CA PHE A 56 4.65 12.22 0.60
C PHE A 56 4.43 13.70 0.24
N TYR A 57 3.20 14.07 -0.14
CA TYR A 57 2.87 15.47 -0.46
C TYR A 57 3.06 16.45 0.71
N ASP A 58 3.07 15.97 1.97
CA ASP A 58 3.43 16.76 3.16
C ASP A 58 4.95 16.87 3.40
N GLN A 59 5.76 16.39 2.44
CA GLN A 59 7.23 16.36 2.46
C GLN A 59 7.84 15.40 3.49
N SER A 60 7.04 14.61 4.20
CA SER A 60 7.57 13.49 4.99
C SER A 60 8.06 12.37 4.08
N THR A 61 8.97 11.55 4.58
CA THR A 61 9.58 10.46 3.82
C THR A 61 9.52 9.15 4.57
N VAL A 62 9.60 8.04 3.83
CA VAL A 62 9.77 6.69 4.37
C VAL A 62 10.63 5.87 3.42
N LEU A 63 11.49 5.02 3.99
CA LEU A 63 12.22 4.01 3.24
C LEU A 63 11.47 2.69 3.35
N GLU A 64 11.20 2.04 2.23
CA GLU A 64 10.51 0.77 2.14
C GLU A 64 11.42 -0.27 1.50
N GLU A 65 11.48 -1.46 2.09
CA GLU A 65 12.23 -2.62 1.57
C GLU A 65 11.33 -3.84 1.47
N ILE A 66 11.36 -4.56 0.34
CA ILE A 66 10.67 -5.85 0.19
C ILE A 66 11.45 -6.91 0.96
N VAL A 67 10.85 -7.42 2.03
CA VAL A 67 11.44 -8.42 2.93
C VAL A 67 10.88 -9.85 2.74
N GLU A 68 9.73 -9.97 2.10
CA GLU A 68 9.15 -11.23 1.64
C GLU A 68 8.54 -11.01 0.26
N TYR A 69 8.67 -12.01 -0.63
CA TYR A 69 8.19 -11.89 -2.01
C TYR A 69 7.77 -13.25 -2.55
N GLU A 70 6.54 -13.32 -3.06
CA GLU A 70 5.98 -14.47 -3.78
C GLU A 70 5.42 -13.98 -5.10
N GLU A 71 6.09 -14.35 -6.20
CA GLU A 71 5.75 -13.91 -7.55
C GLU A 71 4.28 -14.19 -7.90
N GLY A 72 3.58 -13.19 -8.40
CA GLY A 72 2.18 -13.30 -8.79
C GLY A 72 1.18 -13.32 -7.62
N ALA A 73 1.63 -13.33 -6.37
CA ALA A 73 0.77 -13.53 -5.21
C ALA A 73 0.89 -12.44 -4.15
N SER A 74 2.07 -12.19 -3.61
CA SER A 74 2.22 -11.25 -2.49
C SER A 74 3.64 -10.74 -2.31
N PHE A 75 3.75 -9.57 -1.67
CA PHE A 75 5.00 -9.13 -1.08
C PHE A 75 4.75 -8.43 0.27
N ARG A 76 5.74 -8.51 1.15
CA ARG A 76 5.77 -7.78 2.41
C ARG A 76 6.91 -6.78 2.41
N ILE A 77 6.63 -5.58 2.88
CA ILE A 77 7.61 -4.51 3.03
C ILE A 77 7.83 -4.19 4.51
N GLU A 78 9.06 -3.87 4.84
CA GLU A 78 9.43 -3.21 6.09
C GLU A 78 9.62 -1.72 5.81
N LEU A 79 9.00 -0.88 6.62
CA LEU A 79 9.06 0.57 6.52
C LEU A 79 9.97 1.11 7.62
N THR A 80 10.91 1.96 7.23
CA THR A 80 11.89 2.60 8.12
C THR A 80 12.03 4.08 7.79
N GLU A 81 12.83 4.82 8.56
CA GLU A 81 13.07 6.26 8.36
C GLU A 81 11.81 7.13 8.35
N TYR A 82 10.78 6.73 9.08
CA TYR A 82 9.55 7.51 9.25
C TYR A 82 9.61 8.39 10.51
N SER A 83 8.85 9.49 10.52
CA SER A 83 8.74 10.41 11.65
C SER A 83 7.69 10.01 12.71
N MET A 84 6.88 8.99 12.44
CA MET A 84 5.85 8.50 13.35
C MET A 84 6.44 7.85 14.61
N PRO A 85 5.78 7.91 15.78
CA PRO A 85 6.25 7.31 17.02
C PRO A 85 6.02 5.79 17.05
N LEU A 86 6.57 5.08 16.06
CA LEU A 86 6.49 3.63 15.92
C LEU A 86 7.84 2.96 16.24
N GLU A 87 7.78 1.77 16.83
CA GLU A 87 8.92 0.88 16.99
C GLU A 87 9.13 0.06 15.72
N SER A 88 8.04 -0.37 15.08
CA SER A 88 8.07 -1.12 13.84
C SER A 88 6.82 -0.83 12.99
N LEU A 89 6.98 -0.94 11.69
CA LEU A 89 5.91 -0.83 10.72
C LEU A 89 6.22 -1.75 9.55
N ARG A 90 5.30 -2.68 9.27
CA ARG A 90 5.33 -3.58 8.13
C ARG A 90 4.02 -3.51 7.39
N ALA A 91 4.07 -3.71 6.08
CA ALA A 91 2.88 -3.76 5.25
C ALA A 91 2.96 -4.93 4.28
N GLN A 92 1.82 -5.48 3.89
CA GLN A 92 1.74 -6.58 2.93
C GLN A 92 0.66 -6.29 1.90
N MET A 93 1.01 -6.49 0.64
CA MET A 93 0.08 -6.56 -0.48
C MET A 93 -0.09 -8.01 -0.90
N LYS A 94 -1.35 -8.43 -1.12
CA LYS A 94 -1.67 -9.77 -1.60
C LYS A 94 -2.74 -9.68 -2.69
N VAL A 95 -2.51 -10.43 -3.78
CA VAL A 95 -3.46 -10.55 -4.89
C VAL A 95 -3.99 -11.98 -4.93
N THR A 96 -5.30 -12.14 -4.95
CA THR A 96 -5.97 -13.45 -5.02
C THR A 96 -6.87 -13.46 -6.24
N PRO A 97 -6.57 -14.28 -7.27
CA PRO A 97 -7.43 -14.41 -8.44
C PRO A 97 -8.80 -14.99 -8.03
N LEU A 98 -9.87 -14.45 -8.60
CA LEU A 98 -11.23 -14.94 -8.40
C LEU A 98 -11.78 -15.61 -9.66
N ASP A 99 -11.65 -14.93 -10.79
CA ASP A 99 -12.07 -15.39 -12.11
C ASP A 99 -11.20 -14.75 -13.22
N GLU A 100 -11.60 -14.89 -14.47
CA GLU A 100 -10.85 -14.39 -15.64
C GLU A 100 -10.84 -12.86 -15.76
N VAL A 101 -11.66 -12.14 -15.00
CA VAL A 101 -11.85 -10.69 -15.14
C VAL A 101 -11.72 -9.93 -13.83
N SER A 102 -11.64 -10.64 -12.69
CA SER A 102 -11.59 -10.00 -11.37
C SER A 102 -10.64 -10.69 -10.41
N CYS A 103 -10.15 -9.93 -9.41
CA CYS A 103 -9.34 -10.43 -8.31
C CYS A 103 -9.66 -9.67 -7.02
N ASP A 104 -9.35 -10.28 -5.88
CA ASP A 104 -9.31 -9.60 -4.59
C ASP A 104 -7.88 -9.13 -4.31
N VAL A 105 -7.74 -7.88 -3.86
CA VAL A 105 -6.47 -7.32 -3.40
C VAL A 105 -6.60 -6.95 -1.94
N SER A 106 -5.72 -7.50 -1.12
CA SER A 106 -5.64 -7.19 0.31
C SER A 106 -4.41 -6.34 0.59
N PHE A 107 -4.59 -5.32 1.40
CA PHE A 107 -3.51 -4.52 1.95
C PHE A 107 -3.60 -4.54 3.48
N SER A 108 -2.58 -5.08 4.13
CA SER A 108 -2.49 -5.12 5.59
C SER A 108 -1.28 -4.35 6.10
N MET A 109 -1.39 -3.84 7.32
CA MET A 109 -0.33 -3.15 8.04
C MET A 109 -0.25 -3.67 9.46
N ASP A 110 0.97 -4.02 9.89
CA ASP A 110 1.31 -4.41 11.25
C ASP A 110 2.25 -3.36 11.83
N TYR A 111 1.91 -2.82 12.99
CA TYR A 111 2.72 -1.77 13.61
C TYR A 111 2.74 -1.86 15.14
N VAL A 112 3.83 -1.40 15.73
CA VAL A 112 4.01 -1.28 17.17
C VAL A 112 4.26 0.18 17.52
N VAL A 113 3.45 0.72 18.43
CA VAL A 113 3.60 2.13 18.87
C VAL A 113 4.54 2.19 20.07
N LYS A 114 5.43 3.20 20.08
CA LYS A 114 6.30 3.51 21.22
C LYS A 114 5.47 3.91 22.45
N PHE A 115 6.12 3.95 23.61
CA PHE A 115 5.54 4.39 24.89
C PHE A 115 4.62 3.37 25.60
N GLY A 116 4.83 2.06 25.37
CA GLY A 116 4.18 0.99 26.14
C GLY A 116 2.64 1.04 26.14
N PRO A 117 1.97 0.89 27.29
CA PRO A 117 0.50 0.84 27.36
C PRO A 117 -0.19 2.12 26.87
N VAL A 118 0.41 3.29 27.11
CA VAL A 118 -0.11 4.57 26.62
C VAL A 118 -0.03 4.66 25.11
N GLY A 119 1.11 4.24 24.53
CA GLY A 119 1.27 4.15 23.09
C GLY A 119 0.33 3.14 22.46
N TRP A 120 0.08 2.01 23.12
CA TRP A 120 -0.89 1.04 22.66
C TRP A 120 -2.31 1.62 22.57
N LEU A 121 -2.75 2.37 23.59
CA LEU A 121 -4.06 3.02 23.59
C LEU A 121 -4.16 4.06 22.47
N MET A 122 -3.12 4.87 22.26
CA MET A 122 -3.02 5.81 21.15
C MET A 122 -3.09 5.09 19.79
N GLY A 123 -2.42 3.95 19.67
CA GLY A 123 -2.47 3.08 18.50
C GLY A 123 -3.88 2.62 18.16
N GLN A 124 -4.66 2.22 19.17
CA GLN A 124 -6.04 1.77 19.00
C GLN A 124 -6.99 2.91 18.59
N LEU A 125 -6.90 4.03 19.28
CA LEU A 125 -7.91 5.11 19.16
C LEU A 125 -7.63 6.05 17.99
N MET A 126 -6.36 6.33 17.69
CA MET A 126 -5.97 7.33 16.70
C MET A 126 -5.34 6.69 15.45
N MET A 127 -4.35 5.81 15.63
CA MET A 127 -3.59 5.29 14.49
C MET A 127 -4.36 4.23 13.72
N LYS A 128 -5.09 3.35 14.38
CA LYS A 128 -5.85 2.28 13.72
C LYS A 128 -6.88 2.79 12.69
N PRO A 129 -7.74 3.77 13.00
CA PRO A 129 -8.64 4.35 11.98
C PRO A 129 -7.88 5.08 10.87
N MET A 130 -6.77 5.75 11.19
CA MET A 130 -5.91 6.40 10.19
C MET A 130 -5.28 5.36 9.24
N MET A 131 -4.66 4.30 9.76
CA MET A 131 -4.05 3.24 8.95
C MET A 131 -5.08 2.50 8.10
N ARG A 132 -6.28 2.24 8.64
CA ARG A 132 -7.38 1.66 7.87
C ARG A 132 -7.78 2.54 6.68
N ARG A 133 -7.85 3.87 6.88
CA ARG A 133 -8.14 4.80 5.80
C ARG A 133 -7.04 4.79 4.74
N VAL A 134 -5.77 4.75 5.16
CA VAL A 134 -4.63 4.64 4.23
C VAL A 134 -4.72 3.37 3.39
N THR A 135 -4.98 2.20 4.00
CA THR A 135 -5.11 0.94 3.25
C THR A 135 -6.27 0.98 2.26
N GLN A 136 -7.41 1.56 2.63
CA GLN A 136 -8.57 1.72 1.73
C GLN A 136 -8.25 2.65 0.56
N ASP A 137 -7.63 3.79 0.82
CA ASP A 137 -7.33 4.80 -0.20
C ASP A 137 -6.30 4.27 -1.22
N VAL A 138 -5.28 3.55 -0.75
CA VAL A 138 -4.29 2.91 -1.63
C VAL A 138 -4.93 1.85 -2.53
N LEU A 139 -5.79 0.98 -1.98
CA LEU A 139 -6.48 -0.04 -2.79
C LEU A 139 -7.43 0.56 -3.81
N ARG A 140 -8.18 1.61 -3.46
CA ARG A 140 -9.05 2.33 -4.39
C ARG A 140 -8.27 2.99 -5.53
N GLY A 141 -7.16 3.64 -5.19
CA GLY A 141 -6.26 4.23 -6.17
C GLY A 141 -5.62 3.20 -7.09
N LEU A 142 -5.19 2.05 -6.54
CA LEU A 142 -4.67 0.93 -7.31
C LEU A 142 -5.73 0.41 -8.31
N ALA A 143 -6.95 0.15 -7.85
CA ALA A 143 -8.03 -0.31 -8.71
C ALA A 143 -8.30 0.68 -9.87
N PHE A 144 -8.40 1.97 -9.57
CA PHE A 144 -8.57 3.02 -10.57
C PHE A 144 -7.43 3.03 -11.58
N HIS A 145 -6.19 3.04 -11.13
CA HIS A 145 -5.01 3.07 -12.01
C HIS A 145 -4.95 1.83 -12.92
N VAL A 146 -5.14 0.64 -12.36
CA VAL A 146 -5.08 -0.62 -13.13
C VAL A 146 -6.17 -0.70 -14.19
N VAL A 147 -7.40 -0.27 -13.87
CA VAL A 147 -8.53 -0.39 -14.79
C VAL A 147 -8.51 0.71 -15.86
N THR A 148 -8.20 1.95 -15.49
CA THR A 148 -8.27 3.11 -16.39
C THR A 148 -6.95 3.47 -17.06
N GLY A 149 -5.81 3.07 -16.48
CA GLY A 149 -4.46 3.49 -16.91
C GLY A 149 -4.09 4.91 -16.45
N ASN A 150 -4.97 5.62 -15.76
CA ASN A 150 -4.73 6.99 -15.30
C ASN A 150 -4.03 7.02 -13.93
N ASN A 151 -3.20 8.02 -13.71
CA ASN A 151 -2.61 8.27 -12.40
C ASN A 151 -3.60 8.96 -11.47
N VAL A 152 -3.52 8.65 -10.17
CA VAL A 152 -4.42 9.20 -9.15
C VAL A 152 -4.07 10.65 -8.80
N GLY A 153 -2.79 11.01 -8.71
CA GLY A 153 -2.35 12.33 -8.25
C GLY A 153 -2.59 12.54 -6.75
N SER A 154 -2.66 13.78 -6.30
CA SER A 154 -2.78 14.14 -4.87
C SER A 154 -4.18 13.95 -4.27
N THR A 155 -5.16 13.64 -5.08
CA THR A 155 -6.57 13.46 -4.64
C THR A 155 -7.13 12.19 -5.25
N LEU A 156 -7.78 11.37 -4.43
CA LEU A 156 -8.50 10.20 -4.91
C LEU A 156 -9.62 10.60 -5.88
N PRO A 157 -9.84 9.81 -6.94
CA PRO A 157 -11.00 9.97 -7.81
C PRO A 157 -12.32 9.91 -7.05
N SER A 158 -13.35 10.53 -7.60
CA SER A 158 -14.69 10.48 -7.03
C SER A 158 -15.26 9.05 -7.00
N SER A 159 -16.28 8.81 -6.19
CA SER A 159 -16.95 7.51 -6.14
C SER A 159 -17.51 7.09 -7.50
N ALA A 160 -17.95 8.06 -8.32
CA ALA A 160 -18.43 7.79 -9.68
C ALA A 160 -17.30 7.32 -10.62
N ASP A 161 -16.11 7.92 -10.50
CA ASP A 161 -14.93 7.55 -11.29
C ASP A 161 -14.34 6.21 -10.84
N LEU A 162 -14.49 5.85 -9.56
CA LEU A 162 -14.04 4.58 -9.01
C LEU A 162 -14.99 3.41 -9.35
N ALA A 163 -16.27 3.67 -9.54
CA ALA A 163 -17.28 2.62 -9.73
C ALA A 163 -16.95 1.60 -10.84
N PRO A 164 -16.39 1.96 -12.00
CA PRO A 164 -16.01 0.98 -13.03
C PRO A 164 -14.83 0.07 -12.62
N ALA A 165 -14.01 0.50 -11.69
CA ALA A 165 -12.82 -0.22 -11.24
C ALA A 165 -13.12 -1.24 -10.13
N LEU A 166 -14.26 -1.11 -9.49
CA LEU A 166 -14.70 -1.95 -8.38
C LEU A 166 -15.72 -2.99 -8.85
N ALA A 167 -15.53 -4.22 -8.39
CA ALA A 167 -16.43 -5.35 -8.71
C ALA A 167 -17.44 -5.62 -7.59
#